data_7400084605da5a204e480d7726200bca
#
_entry.id   7400084605da5a204e480d7726200bca
#
_cell.length_a   1.000
_cell.length_b   1.000
_cell.length_c   1.000
_cell.angle_alpha   90.00
_cell.angle_beta   90.00
_cell.angle_gamma   90.00
#
_symmetry.space_group_name_H-M   'P 1'
#
loop_
_entity.id
_entity.type
_entity.pdbx_description
1 polymer ?
#
loop_
_entity_poly.entity_id
_entity_poly.type
_entity_poly.pdbx_seq_one_letter_code
_entity_poly.pdbx_strand_id
1 'polypeptide(L)'
;LDRRSIGAQTEDETIELVTEGRLEEDGSDGFTLSYQESELTGLEGTLTTFQIEKDRITLMRVGEVNSQMVFEEGRRHLSMYDTPYGALSVGINTRKMRAELDARGGSIEIDYAIEIDHALAGQNLFRIHVREKGPAIKQ
;
A
#
# COMPACT_ATOMS: atom_id res chain seq x y z
N LEU A 1 -8.16 1.33 13.91
CA LEU A 1 -7.13 0.29 13.88
C LEU A 1 -7.02 -0.29 12.49
N ASP A 2 -5.86 -0.22 11.95
CA ASP A 2 -5.61 -0.72 10.61
C ASP A 2 -5.11 -2.15 10.66
N ARG A 3 -5.52 -2.90 9.68
CA ARG A 3 -5.02 -4.23 9.52
C ARG A 3 -4.61 -4.42 8.07
N ARG A 4 -3.38 -4.80 7.86
CA ARG A 4 -2.86 -4.98 6.52
C ARG A 4 -2.30 -6.38 6.37
N SER A 5 -2.61 -6.99 5.25
CA SER A 5 -2.09 -8.29 4.91
C SER A 5 -1.39 -8.16 3.56
N ILE A 6 -0.14 -8.60 3.50
CA ILE A 6 0.64 -8.54 2.27
C ILE A 6 1.03 -9.98 1.94
N GLY A 7 0.66 -10.41 0.74
CA GLY A 7 0.96 -11.75 0.31
C GLY A 7 1.76 -11.77 -0.97
N ALA A 8 2.79 -12.58 -0.99
CA ALA A 8 3.55 -12.85 -2.20
C ALA A 8 3.05 -14.18 -2.75
N GLN A 9 2.53 -14.15 -3.96
CA GLN A 9 1.86 -15.32 -4.52
C GLN A 9 2.78 -16.49 -4.80
N THR A 10 4.04 -16.20 -5.13
CA THR A 10 4.95 -17.26 -5.54
C THR A 10 5.28 -18.21 -4.42
N GLU A 11 5.24 -17.75 -3.19
CA GLU A 11 5.63 -18.56 -2.05
C GLU A 11 4.54 -18.69 -1.02
N ASP A 12 3.37 -18.18 -1.33
CA ASP A 12 2.26 -18.18 -0.39
C ASP A 12 2.60 -17.57 0.95
N GLU A 13 3.58 -16.71 0.95
CA GLU A 13 3.94 -15.98 2.16
C GLU A 13 2.93 -14.89 2.44
N THR A 14 2.52 -14.81 3.69
CA THR A 14 1.60 -13.76 4.10
C THR A 14 2.15 -13.07 5.33
N ILE A 15 2.22 -11.76 5.25
CA ILE A 15 2.64 -10.96 6.39
C ILE A 15 1.43 -10.14 6.82
N GLU A 16 1.06 -10.24 8.09
CA GLU A 16 -0.04 -9.47 8.62
C GLU A 16 0.48 -8.46 9.62
N LEU A 17 -0.02 -7.26 9.52
CA LEU A 17 0.34 -6.18 10.42
C LEU A 17 -0.93 -5.51 10.91
N VAL A 18 -1.02 -5.33 12.22
CA VAL A 18 -2.10 -4.55 12.81
C VAL A 18 -1.45 -3.31 13.43
N THR A 19 -1.86 -2.15 12.99
CA THR A 19 -1.24 -0.93 13.45
C THR A 19 -2.28 0.18 13.44
N GLU A 20 -1.94 1.28 14.06
CA GLU A 20 -2.78 2.47 14.02
C GLU A 20 -2.32 3.35 12.88
N GLY A 21 -3.28 3.97 12.24
CA GLY A 21 -2.98 4.88 11.16
C GLY A 21 -3.97 6.02 11.16
N ARG A 22 -3.90 6.79 10.11
CA ARG A 22 -4.76 7.95 9.95
C ARG A 22 -5.43 7.88 8.59
N LEU A 23 -6.74 8.04 8.60
CA LEU A 23 -7.52 8.10 7.37
C LEU A 23 -8.15 9.48 7.29
N GLU A 24 -7.92 10.17 6.18
CA GLU A 24 -8.47 11.49 5.97
C GLU A 24 -9.15 11.55 4.61
N GLU A 25 -10.24 12.30 4.54
CA GLU A 25 -10.88 12.54 3.26
C GLU A 25 -10.21 13.70 2.56
N ASP A 26 -9.93 13.52 1.27
CA ASP A 26 -9.29 14.54 0.46
C ASP A 26 -10.24 14.96 -0.64
N GLY A 27 -10.69 16.20 -0.61
CA GLY A 27 -11.55 16.69 -1.66
C GLY A 27 -12.88 15.97 -1.69
N SER A 28 -13.40 15.72 -2.89
CA SER A 28 -14.75 15.20 -3.02
C SER A 28 -14.82 13.68 -2.92
N ASP A 29 -13.83 12.97 -3.42
CA ASP A 29 -13.92 11.52 -3.49
C ASP A 29 -12.62 10.79 -3.13
N GLY A 30 -11.65 11.50 -2.63
CA GLY A 30 -10.36 10.90 -2.33
C GLY A 30 -10.14 10.68 -0.86
N PHE A 31 -9.17 9.81 -0.57
CA PHE A 31 -8.79 9.51 0.81
C PHE A 31 -7.28 9.41 0.88
N THR A 32 -6.75 9.72 2.05
CA THR A 32 -5.35 9.52 2.35
C THR A 32 -5.27 8.63 3.59
N LEU A 33 -4.59 7.51 3.46
CA LEU A 33 -4.36 6.60 4.57
C LEU A 33 -2.87 6.53 4.82
N SER A 34 -2.44 6.80 6.04
CA SER A 34 -1.03 6.75 6.36
C SER A 34 -0.79 6.05 7.69
N TYR A 35 0.37 5.41 7.79
CA TYR A 35 0.78 4.74 9.01
C TYR A 35 2.29 4.55 9.01
N GLN A 36 2.86 4.39 10.21
CA GLN A 36 4.27 4.11 10.35
C GLN A 36 4.52 2.63 10.17
N GLU A 37 5.54 2.30 9.38
CA GLU A 37 5.92 0.91 9.22
C GLU A 37 6.67 0.42 10.46
N SER A 38 6.81 -0.87 10.57
CA SER A 38 7.43 -1.50 11.73
C SER A 38 8.51 -2.46 11.29
N GLU A 39 9.19 -3.03 12.28
CA GLU A 39 10.19 -4.06 12.02
C GLU A 39 9.59 -5.24 11.28
N LEU A 40 8.33 -5.54 11.54
CA LEU A 40 7.67 -6.70 10.95
C LEU A 40 7.68 -6.65 9.44
N THR A 41 7.55 -5.48 8.86
CA THR A 41 7.57 -5.32 7.41
C THR A 41 8.95 -5.04 6.88
N GLY A 42 9.93 -4.85 7.75
CA GLY A 42 11.28 -4.52 7.33
C GLY A 42 11.46 -3.08 6.91
N LEU A 43 10.48 -2.25 7.20
CA LEU A 43 10.47 -0.86 6.75
C LEU A 43 10.41 0.13 7.92
N GLU A 44 10.91 -0.30 9.07
CA GLU A 44 10.92 0.56 10.25
C GLU A 44 11.57 1.90 9.92
N GLY A 45 11.01 2.98 10.44
CA GLY A 45 11.50 4.31 10.14
C GLY A 45 10.91 4.92 8.90
N THR A 46 9.93 4.25 8.29
CA THR A 46 9.31 4.70 7.05
C THR A 46 7.85 5.01 7.29
N LEU A 47 7.40 6.13 6.77
CA LEU A 47 5.98 6.47 6.76
C LEU A 47 5.40 6.03 5.44
N THR A 48 4.35 5.22 5.50
CA THR A 48 3.66 4.73 4.33
C THR A 48 2.35 5.47 4.18
N THR A 49 2.11 5.99 2.99
CA THR A 49 0.89 6.74 2.68
C THR A 49 0.26 6.19 1.41
N PHE A 50 -1.03 5.89 1.49
CA PHE A 50 -1.82 5.55 0.32
C PHE A 50 -2.69 6.75 -0.01
N GLN A 51 -2.54 7.26 -1.22
CA GLN A 51 -3.42 8.30 -1.71
C GLN A 51 -4.43 7.62 -2.62
N ILE A 52 -5.68 7.61 -2.20
CA ILE A 52 -6.71 6.81 -2.85
C ILE A 52 -7.64 7.73 -3.61
N GLU A 53 -7.62 7.60 -4.92
CA GLU A 53 -8.48 8.34 -5.82
C GLU A 53 -9.43 7.36 -6.48
N LYS A 54 -10.37 7.88 -7.24
CA LYS A 54 -11.41 7.05 -7.82
C LYS A 54 -10.86 5.88 -8.63
N ASP A 55 -9.89 6.15 -9.51
CA ASP A 55 -9.37 5.12 -10.41
C ASP A 55 -7.90 4.85 -10.22
N ARG A 56 -7.32 5.39 -9.16
CA ARG A 56 -5.87 5.30 -8.97
C ARG A 56 -5.55 5.29 -7.49
N ILE A 57 -4.60 4.46 -7.13
CA ILE A 57 -4.04 4.48 -5.78
C ILE A 57 -2.55 4.68 -5.90
N THR A 58 -2.03 5.64 -5.17
CA THR A 58 -0.59 5.91 -5.15
C THR A 58 -0.07 5.57 -3.77
N LEU A 59 0.91 4.69 -3.74
CA LEU A 59 1.58 4.30 -2.51
C LEU A 59 2.89 5.05 -2.43
N MET A 60 3.09 5.79 -1.36
CA MET A 60 4.32 6.53 -1.15
C MET A 60 4.95 6.10 0.17
N ARG A 61 6.26 5.91 0.15
CA ARG A 61 7.02 5.63 1.34
C ARG A 61 8.12 6.65 1.48
N VAL A 62 8.22 7.21 2.67
CA VAL A 62 9.19 8.27 2.95
C VAL A 62 9.85 7.98 4.28
N GLY A 63 11.16 8.12 4.32
CA GLY A 63 11.93 7.88 5.52
C GLY A 63 13.18 7.09 5.19
N GLU A 64 13.38 5.98 5.89
CA GLU A 64 14.52 5.11 5.60
C GLU A 64 14.43 4.53 4.21
N VAL A 65 13.21 4.28 3.76
CA VAL A 65 12.97 3.82 2.40
C VAL A 65 12.11 4.86 1.70
N ASN A 66 12.51 5.26 0.51
CA ASN A 66 11.74 6.22 -0.27
C ASN A 66 11.35 5.57 -1.58
N SER A 67 10.05 5.50 -1.84
CA SER A 67 9.56 4.89 -3.06
C SER A 67 8.16 5.39 -3.37
N GLN A 68 7.75 5.18 -4.60
CA GLN A 68 6.41 5.52 -5.05
C GLN A 68 5.95 4.47 -6.03
N MET A 69 4.75 3.98 -5.83
CA MET A 69 4.14 3.03 -6.74
C MET A 69 2.75 3.52 -7.09
N VAL A 70 2.38 3.38 -8.36
CA VAL A 70 1.06 3.78 -8.81
C VAL A 70 0.30 2.54 -9.25
N PHE A 71 -0.92 2.40 -8.75
CA PHE A 71 -1.80 1.28 -9.10
C PHE A 71 -3.00 1.81 -9.84
N GLU A 72 -3.20 1.31 -11.04
CA GLU A 72 -4.35 1.62 -11.86
C GLU A 72 -4.79 0.35 -12.55
N GLU A 73 -6.01 -0.08 -12.31
CA GLU A 73 -6.46 -1.38 -12.83
C GLU A 73 -6.32 -1.43 -14.35
N GLY A 74 -5.72 -2.52 -14.82
CA GLY A 74 -5.51 -2.73 -16.23
C GLY A 74 -4.37 -1.93 -16.84
N ARG A 75 -3.58 -1.26 -16.01
CA ARG A 75 -2.48 -0.44 -16.50
C ARG A 75 -1.16 -0.83 -15.86
N ARG A 76 -0.10 -0.47 -16.54
CA ARG A 76 1.26 -0.70 -16.08
C ARG A 76 1.93 0.64 -15.85
N HIS A 77 2.51 0.80 -14.68
CA HIS A 77 3.24 2.02 -14.33
C HIS A 77 4.69 1.67 -14.01
N LEU A 78 5.59 2.51 -14.48
CA LEU A 78 7.00 2.36 -14.21
C LEU A 78 7.44 3.38 -13.18
N SER A 79 8.31 2.94 -12.27
CA SER A 79 8.94 3.87 -11.35
C SER A 79 10.39 3.45 -11.16
N MET A 80 11.18 4.39 -10.66
CA MET A 80 12.57 4.13 -10.37
C MET A 80 12.72 3.93 -8.87
N TYR A 81 13.44 2.91 -8.50
CA TYR A 81 13.65 2.55 -7.11
C TYR A 81 15.13 2.71 -6.81
N ASP A 82 15.46 3.61 -5.92
CA ASP A 82 16.86 3.86 -5.60
C ASP A 82 17.38 2.83 -4.62
N THR A 83 18.50 2.23 -4.96
CA THR A 83 19.18 1.30 -4.07
C THR A 83 20.62 1.75 -3.91
N PRO A 84 21.32 1.24 -2.90
CA PRO A 84 22.77 1.54 -2.76
C PRO A 84 23.59 1.13 -3.96
N TYR A 85 23.06 0.23 -4.79
CA TYR A 85 23.78 -0.27 -5.96
C TYR A 85 23.32 0.38 -7.25
N GLY A 86 22.48 1.39 -7.16
CA GLY A 86 21.96 2.09 -8.33
C GLY A 86 20.45 2.06 -8.39
N ALA A 87 19.91 2.66 -9.42
CA ALA A 87 18.47 2.74 -9.60
C ALA A 87 17.96 1.51 -10.35
N LEU A 88 16.82 0.98 -9.91
CA LEU A 88 16.16 -0.12 -10.57
C LEU A 88 14.87 0.38 -11.20
N SER A 89 14.54 -0.17 -12.36
CA SER A 89 13.27 0.09 -13.00
C SER A 89 12.26 -0.90 -12.46
N VAL A 90 11.20 -0.41 -11.83
CA VAL A 90 10.17 -1.27 -11.26
C VAL A 90 8.86 -1.01 -12.00
N GLY A 91 8.31 -2.06 -12.57
CA GLY A 91 7.02 -1.98 -13.26
C GLY A 91 5.94 -2.57 -12.38
N ILE A 92 4.84 -1.84 -12.24
CA ILE A 92 3.69 -2.29 -11.48
C ILE A 92 2.54 -2.49 -12.44
N ASN A 93 2.08 -3.72 -12.54
CA ASN A 93 1.00 -4.09 -13.43
C ASN A 93 -0.18 -4.52 -12.58
N THR A 94 -1.19 -3.68 -12.48
CA THR A 94 -2.32 -3.91 -11.59
C THR A 94 -3.40 -4.69 -12.32
N ARG A 95 -3.71 -5.88 -11.81
CA ARG A 95 -4.75 -6.72 -12.41
C ARG A 95 -6.12 -6.35 -11.89
N LYS A 96 -6.25 -6.19 -10.61
CA LYS A 96 -7.51 -5.85 -9.97
C LYS A 96 -7.26 -4.90 -8.83
N MET A 97 -8.19 -4.01 -8.64
CA MET A 97 -8.07 -3.03 -7.58
C MET A 97 -9.46 -2.68 -7.11
N ARG A 98 -9.63 -2.66 -5.81
CA ARG A 98 -10.90 -2.28 -5.22
C ARG A 98 -10.64 -1.45 -4.00
N ALA A 99 -11.36 -0.35 -3.88
CA ALA A 99 -11.30 0.49 -2.70
C ALA A 99 -12.72 0.87 -2.34
N GLU A 100 -13.14 0.47 -1.16
CA GLU A 100 -14.48 0.78 -0.66
C GLU A 100 -14.28 1.44 0.68
N LEU A 101 -14.21 2.76 0.66
CA LEU A 101 -13.92 3.56 1.85
C LEU A 101 -14.95 4.63 2.07
N ASP A 102 -15.21 4.89 3.34
CA ASP A 102 -15.93 6.09 3.74
C ASP A 102 -15.19 6.67 4.95
N ALA A 103 -15.76 7.69 5.56
CA ALA A 103 -15.06 8.37 6.66
C ALA A 103 -14.76 7.48 7.85
N ARG A 104 -15.44 6.34 7.96
CA ARG A 104 -15.23 5.42 9.08
C ARG A 104 -14.24 4.31 8.77
N GLY A 105 -13.93 4.12 7.51
CA GLY A 105 -13.02 3.09 7.10
C GLY A 105 -13.54 2.31 5.92
N GLY A 106 -13.14 1.06 5.82
CA GLY A 106 -13.51 0.21 4.72
C GLY A 106 -12.37 -0.70 4.35
N SER A 107 -12.25 -1.01 3.07
CA SER A 107 -11.21 -1.93 2.65
C SER A 107 -10.61 -1.53 1.32
N ILE A 108 -9.37 -1.93 1.14
CA ILE A 108 -8.62 -1.74 -0.10
C ILE A 108 -8.02 -3.09 -0.45
N GLU A 109 -8.11 -3.43 -1.73
CA GLU A 109 -7.52 -4.66 -2.21
C GLU A 109 -6.85 -4.37 -3.55
N ILE A 110 -5.58 -4.74 -3.68
CA ILE A 110 -4.81 -4.52 -4.90
C ILE A 110 -4.08 -5.81 -5.26
N ASP A 111 -4.36 -6.32 -6.43
CA ASP A 111 -3.72 -7.51 -6.97
C ASP A 111 -2.84 -7.06 -8.12
N TYR A 112 -1.53 -7.20 -7.96
CA TYR A 112 -0.61 -6.64 -8.93
C TYR A 112 0.63 -7.51 -9.11
N ALA A 113 1.27 -7.36 -10.25
CA ALA A 113 2.52 -8.01 -10.55
C ALA A 113 3.63 -6.96 -10.51
N ILE A 114 4.80 -7.39 -10.06
CA ILE A 114 5.98 -6.55 -10.01
C ILE A 114 6.95 -7.06 -11.05
N GLU A 115 7.49 -6.14 -11.85
CA GLU A 115 8.56 -6.43 -12.78
C GLU A 115 9.78 -5.62 -12.37
N ILE A 116 10.93 -6.24 -12.43
CA ILE A 116 12.18 -5.55 -12.16
C ILE A 116 13.03 -5.69 -13.40
N ASP A 117 13.42 -4.54 -13.97
CA ASP A 117 14.18 -4.49 -15.23
C ASP A 117 13.48 -5.33 -16.31
N HIS A 118 12.15 -5.18 -16.38
CA HIS A 118 11.30 -5.81 -17.40
C HIS A 118 11.12 -7.32 -17.24
N ALA A 119 11.59 -7.90 -16.14
CA ALA A 119 11.38 -9.31 -15.86
C ALA A 119 10.39 -9.46 -14.71
N LEU A 120 9.45 -10.39 -14.85
CA LEU A 120 8.48 -10.64 -13.79
C LEU A 120 9.20 -11.08 -12.52
N ALA A 121 9.01 -10.32 -11.45
CA ALA A 121 9.62 -10.62 -10.17
C ALA A 121 8.65 -11.26 -9.19
N GLY A 122 7.35 -11.08 -9.39
CA GLY A 122 6.39 -11.71 -8.51
C GLY A 122 5.01 -11.13 -8.66
N GLN A 123 4.08 -11.76 -7.96
CA GLN A 123 2.70 -11.26 -7.88
C GLN A 123 2.40 -11.05 -6.40
N ASN A 124 1.68 -10.00 -6.12
CA ASN A 124 1.38 -9.62 -4.75
C ASN A 124 -0.07 -9.24 -4.59
N LEU A 125 -0.55 -9.45 -3.40
CA LEU A 125 -1.89 -9.03 -3.04
C LEU A 125 -1.81 -8.22 -1.77
N PHE A 126 -2.21 -6.95 -1.86
CA PHE A 126 -2.38 -6.10 -0.70
C PHE A 126 -3.84 -6.18 -0.28
N ARG A 127 -4.06 -6.45 0.98
CA ARG A 127 -5.37 -6.29 1.56
C ARG A 127 -5.25 -5.41 2.78
N ILE A 128 -6.01 -4.34 2.78
CA ILE A 128 -6.00 -3.42 3.90
C ILE A 128 -7.43 -3.28 4.38
N HIS A 129 -7.61 -3.50 5.66
CA HIS A 129 -8.91 -3.29 6.28
C HIS A 129 -8.75 -2.18 7.30
N VAL A 130 -9.52 -1.12 7.11
CA VAL A 130 -9.44 0.07 7.94
C VAL A 130 -10.75 0.19 8.70
N ARG A 131 -10.65 0.43 9.98
CA ARG A 131 -11.85 0.75 10.73
C ARG A 131 -11.50 1.82 11.75
N GLU A 132 -12.50 2.60 12.06
CA GLU A 132 -12.35 3.66 13.02
C GLU A 132 -12.00 3.07 14.37
N LYS A 133 -11.00 3.66 15.01
CA LYS A 133 -10.67 3.27 16.37
C LYS A 133 -11.78 3.78 17.26
N GLY A 134 -12.38 2.90 18.00
CA GLY A 134 -13.46 3.29 18.88
C GLY A 134 -12.99 4.28 19.92
N PRO A 135 -13.91 5.03 20.49
CA PRO A 135 -13.54 5.96 21.55
C PRO A 135 -12.94 5.18 22.70
N ALA A 136 -12.00 5.81 23.37
CA ALA A 136 -11.38 5.18 24.52
C ALA A 136 -12.47 4.75 25.49
N ILE A 137 -12.43 3.49 25.87
CA ILE A 137 -13.41 3.01 26.82
C ILE A 137 -13.12 3.56 28.18
N LYS A 138 -14.10 4.19 28.76
CA LYS A 138 -13.96 4.74 30.09
C LYS A 138 -14.51 3.75 31.06
N GLN A 139 -13.65 3.23 31.83
CA GLN A 139 -14.03 2.23 32.80
C GLN A 139 -13.92 2.76 34.18
#